data_4ce602a5032b5a95f48da9c9ea34686e
#
_entry.id   4ce602a5032b5a95f48da9c9ea34686e
#
_cell.length_a   1.000
_cell.length_b   1.000
_cell.length_c   1.000
_cell.angle_alpha   90.00
_cell.angle_beta   90.00
_cell.angle_gamma   90.00
#
_symmetry.space_group_name_H-M   'P 1'
#
loop_
_entity.id
_entity.type
_entity.pdbx_description
1 polymer ?
#
loop_
_entity_poly.entity_id
_entity_poly.type
_entity_poly.pdbx_seq_one_letter_code
_entity_poly.pdbx_strand_id
1 'polypeptide(L)'
;NYPLPDERIAKFPLAVRDQSKLLVYRHGEVSEDTFTALPEYLEQGELMIFNNTKVIQARLHFRKETGALIEVFCLEPIQPNDYVLSFQQTKKCSWLCMIGNLKKWKEGALSRMVDVKGKQVTLTAIRSECRGTSHWVDFEWNDDSITFADLLEVVGELPIPPYLNRDTQESDKETYQTVYSKIKGSVAAPTAGLHFTERVLQALDAHGIDREELT
;
A
#
# COMPACT_ATOMS: atom_id res chain seq x y z
N ASN A 1 -26.21 -10.59 0.48
CA ASN A 1 -25.90 -9.40 -0.34
C ASN A 1 -26.84 -8.28 0.05
N TYR A 2 -26.31 -7.07 0.20
CA TYR A 2 -27.07 -5.85 0.43
C TYR A 2 -26.51 -4.75 -0.49
N PRO A 3 -27.32 -3.76 -0.91
CA PRO A 3 -26.83 -2.63 -1.65
C PRO A 3 -25.97 -1.75 -0.74
N LEU A 4 -24.77 -1.39 -1.20
CA LEU A 4 -23.88 -0.42 -0.56
C LEU A 4 -23.75 0.79 -1.48
N PRO A 5 -24.57 1.83 -1.31
CA PRO A 5 -24.50 3.03 -2.14
C PRO A 5 -23.17 3.79 -1.87
N ASP A 6 -22.64 4.45 -2.91
CA ASP A 6 -21.34 5.13 -2.86
C ASP A 6 -21.26 6.23 -1.79
N GLU A 7 -22.38 6.90 -1.51
CA GLU A 7 -22.50 7.91 -0.44
C GLU A 7 -22.35 7.35 0.99
N ARG A 8 -22.42 6.02 1.16
CA ARG A 8 -22.16 5.36 2.44
C ARG A 8 -20.68 5.04 2.65
N ILE A 9 -19.86 5.25 1.64
CA ILE A 9 -18.42 4.99 1.70
C ILE A 9 -17.70 6.30 1.98
N ALA A 10 -17.06 6.42 3.13
CA ALA A 10 -16.21 7.57 3.46
C ALA A 10 -15.05 7.65 2.47
N LYS A 11 -14.92 8.76 1.76
CA LYS A 11 -13.87 8.96 0.76
C LYS A 11 -12.54 9.37 1.39
N PHE A 12 -12.57 9.95 2.58
CA PHE A 12 -11.41 10.43 3.30
C PHE A 12 -11.47 9.98 4.76
N PRO A 13 -10.31 9.73 5.40
CA PRO A 13 -10.27 9.46 6.83
C PRO A 13 -10.63 10.70 7.65
N LEU A 14 -10.98 10.49 8.92
CA LEU A 14 -11.15 11.59 9.87
C LEU A 14 -9.79 12.26 10.13
N ALA A 15 -9.79 13.57 10.42
CA ALA A 15 -8.59 14.32 10.78
C ALA A 15 -7.92 13.74 12.04
N VAL A 16 -8.71 13.25 12.98
CA VAL A 16 -8.26 12.49 14.15
C VAL A 16 -8.71 11.05 13.97
N ARG A 17 -7.80 10.18 13.55
CA ARG A 17 -8.10 8.82 13.05
C ARG A 17 -8.72 7.90 14.10
N ASP A 18 -8.41 8.07 15.37
CA ASP A 18 -8.96 7.27 16.47
C ASP A 18 -10.33 7.75 16.99
N GLN A 19 -10.89 8.80 16.39
CA GLN A 19 -12.31 9.16 16.55
C GLN A 19 -13.23 8.39 15.59
N SER A 20 -12.69 7.47 14.83
CA SER A 20 -13.50 6.56 14.00
C SER A 20 -14.42 5.71 14.87
N LYS A 21 -15.55 5.34 14.31
CA LYS A 21 -16.51 4.45 14.96
C LYS A 21 -15.93 3.06 15.13
N LEU A 22 -16.18 2.45 16.28
CA LEU A 22 -15.88 1.07 16.60
C LEU A 22 -17.20 0.30 16.66
N LEU A 23 -17.35 -0.69 15.77
CA LEU A 23 -18.48 -1.62 15.83
C LEU A 23 -18.08 -2.82 16.69
N VAL A 24 -18.81 -3.05 17.76
CA VAL A 24 -18.56 -4.14 18.70
C VAL A 24 -19.64 -5.19 18.59
N TYR A 25 -19.24 -6.45 18.42
CA TYR A 25 -20.13 -7.60 18.48
C TYR A 25 -19.72 -8.51 19.64
N ARG A 26 -20.58 -8.64 20.64
CA ARG A 26 -20.38 -9.52 21.80
C ARG A 26 -21.68 -10.25 22.15
N HIS A 27 -21.58 -11.56 22.37
CA HIS A 27 -22.68 -12.41 22.84
C HIS A 27 -24.00 -12.29 22.05
N GLY A 28 -23.91 -12.04 20.73
CA GLY A 28 -25.09 -11.86 19.88
C GLY A 28 -25.62 -10.42 19.79
N GLU A 29 -25.06 -9.51 20.56
CA GLU A 29 -25.44 -8.09 20.54
C GLU A 29 -24.43 -7.24 19.76
N VAL A 30 -24.96 -6.24 19.06
CA VAL A 30 -24.18 -5.26 18.31
C VAL A 30 -24.30 -3.92 19.02
N SER A 31 -23.16 -3.29 19.31
CA SER A 31 -23.09 -1.94 19.83
C SER A 31 -22.08 -1.09 19.04
N GLU A 32 -22.15 0.21 19.23
CA GLU A 32 -21.26 1.17 18.57
C GLU A 32 -20.56 2.03 19.63
N ASP A 33 -19.26 2.25 19.42
CA ASP A 33 -18.44 3.11 20.26
C ASP A 33 -17.43 3.88 19.40
N THR A 34 -16.53 4.61 20.03
CA THR A 34 -15.39 5.26 19.37
C THR A 34 -14.14 4.39 19.51
N PHE A 35 -13.26 4.40 18.51
CA PHE A 35 -12.06 3.57 18.51
C PHE A 35 -11.13 3.82 19.72
N THR A 36 -11.19 5.02 20.32
CA THR A 36 -10.49 5.33 21.56
C THR A 36 -10.91 4.47 22.76
N ALA A 37 -12.10 3.90 22.75
CA ALA A 37 -12.60 2.99 23.77
C ALA A 37 -12.12 1.53 23.59
N LEU A 38 -11.35 1.23 22.52
CA LEU A 38 -10.90 -0.14 22.23
C LEU A 38 -10.28 -0.86 23.46
N PRO A 39 -9.43 -0.22 24.31
CA PRO A 39 -8.86 -0.90 25.47
C PRO A 39 -9.91 -1.44 26.47
N GLU A 40 -11.07 -0.80 26.57
CA GLU A 40 -12.15 -1.20 27.49
C GLU A 40 -12.84 -2.50 27.06
N TYR A 41 -12.67 -2.89 25.80
CA TYR A 41 -13.22 -4.12 25.22
C TYR A 41 -12.26 -5.31 25.24
N LEU A 42 -11.05 -5.12 25.74
CA LEU A 42 -10.00 -6.14 25.81
C LEU A 42 -9.74 -6.52 27.27
N GLU A 43 -9.32 -7.77 27.48
CA GLU A 43 -9.00 -8.27 28.82
C GLU A 43 -7.51 -8.07 29.12
N GLN A 44 -7.19 -7.75 30.35
CA GLN A 44 -5.79 -7.60 30.79
C GLN A 44 -5.01 -8.92 30.54
N GLY A 45 -3.83 -8.81 29.94
CA GLY A 45 -2.97 -9.93 29.57
C GLY A 45 -3.26 -10.50 28.19
N GLU A 46 -4.21 -9.93 27.42
CA GLU A 46 -4.35 -10.27 26.01
C GLU A 46 -3.12 -9.76 25.21
N LEU A 47 -2.78 -10.51 24.15
CA LEU A 47 -1.70 -10.19 23.23
C LEU A 47 -2.27 -9.68 21.91
N MET A 48 -1.90 -8.46 21.52
CA MET A 48 -2.18 -7.91 20.18
C MET A 48 -0.94 -8.03 19.29
N ILE A 49 -1.13 -8.57 18.08
CA ILE A 49 -0.07 -8.70 17.09
C ILE A 49 -0.29 -7.65 15.98
N PHE A 50 0.73 -6.85 15.70
CA PHE A 50 0.71 -5.76 14.73
C PHE A 50 1.60 -6.07 13.53
N ASN A 51 1.08 -5.88 12.33
CA ASN A 51 1.91 -5.89 11.11
C ASN A 51 2.66 -4.55 11.01
N ASN A 52 3.99 -4.56 11.16
CA ASN A 52 4.83 -3.37 11.14
C ASN A 52 5.34 -2.98 9.74
N THR A 53 4.80 -3.60 8.68
CA THR A 53 5.22 -3.28 7.33
C THR A 53 4.69 -1.91 6.89
N LYS A 54 5.54 -1.15 6.22
CA LYS A 54 5.22 0.15 5.60
C LYS A 54 4.72 -0.05 4.18
N VAL A 55 3.60 0.58 3.85
CA VAL A 55 3.04 0.54 2.50
C VAL A 55 3.96 1.30 1.54
N ILE A 56 4.27 0.66 0.41
CA ILE A 56 5.07 1.25 -0.66
C ILE A 56 4.19 1.84 -1.76
N GLN A 57 4.72 2.80 -2.51
CA GLN A 57 4.06 3.40 -3.66
C GLN A 57 4.14 2.45 -4.86
N ALA A 58 3.42 1.34 -4.80
CA ALA A 58 3.57 0.19 -5.70
C ALA A 58 2.81 0.32 -7.04
N ARG A 59 2.06 1.41 -7.24
CA ARG A 59 1.25 1.63 -8.44
C ARG A 59 1.97 2.58 -9.38
N LEU A 60 2.32 2.10 -10.57
CA LEU A 60 3.07 2.82 -11.59
C LEU A 60 2.18 3.07 -12.81
N HIS A 61 2.29 4.26 -13.39
CA HIS A 61 1.57 4.59 -14.62
C HIS A 61 2.54 4.85 -15.78
N PHE A 62 2.30 4.16 -16.89
CA PHE A 62 2.99 4.36 -18.15
C PHE A 62 2.02 4.84 -19.23
N ARG A 63 2.47 5.77 -20.06
CA ARG A 63 1.69 6.26 -21.20
C ARG A 63 2.33 5.78 -22.48
N LYS A 64 1.56 5.08 -23.30
CA LYS A 64 2.00 4.67 -24.67
C LYS A 64 2.00 5.88 -25.59
N GLU A 65 2.73 5.78 -26.70
CA GLU A 65 2.70 6.77 -27.78
C GLU A 65 1.28 7.02 -28.32
N THR A 66 0.43 6.00 -28.30
CA THR A 66 -0.99 6.11 -28.65
C THR A 66 -1.85 6.89 -27.64
N GLY A 67 -1.24 7.39 -26.54
CA GLY A 67 -1.93 8.06 -25.45
C GLY A 67 -2.56 7.14 -24.42
N ALA A 68 -2.59 5.82 -24.65
CA ALA A 68 -3.20 4.88 -23.72
C ALA A 68 -2.41 4.82 -22.40
N LEU A 69 -3.12 4.99 -21.28
CA LEU A 69 -2.58 4.84 -19.93
C LEU A 69 -2.61 3.37 -19.53
N ILE A 70 -1.47 2.85 -19.10
CA ILE A 70 -1.30 1.49 -18.57
C ILE A 70 -0.90 1.62 -17.10
N GLU A 71 -1.64 0.98 -16.21
CA GLU A 71 -1.30 0.84 -14.81
C GLU A 71 -0.53 -0.47 -14.60
N VAL A 72 0.57 -0.40 -13.87
CA VAL A 72 1.36 -1.55 -13.44
C VAL A 72 1.41 -1.52 -11.91
N PHE A 73 0.70 -2.44 -11.27
CA PHE A 73 0.64 -2.55 -9.82
C PHE A 73 1.53 -3.70 -9.34
N CYS A 74 2.65 -3.37 -8.71
CA CYS A 74 3.59 -4.32 -8.14
C CYS A 74 2.97 -5.01 -6.92
N LEU A 75 2.94 -6.34 -6.91
CA LEU A 75 2.38 -7.15 -5.82
C LEU A 75 3.49 -7.73 -4.94
N GLU A 76 4.40 -8.47 -5.55
CA GLU A 76 5.50 -9.14 -4.86
C GLU A 76 6.76 -9.21 -5.73
N PRO A 77 7.95 -9.13 -5.14
CA PRO A 77 9.21 -9.24 -5.88
C PRO A 77 9.46 -10.67 -6.32
N ILE A 78 10.02 -10.85 -7.52
CA ILE A 78 10.38 -12.16 -8.05
C ILE A 78 11.89 -12.30 -8.15
N GLN A 79 12.58 -11.27 -8.64
CA GLN A 79 14.03 -11.30 -8.79
C GLN A 79 14.65 -9.93 -8.49
N PRO A 80 15.39 -9.84 -7.38
CA PRO A 80 15.50 -10.83 -6.31
C PRO A 80 14.16 -11.04 -5.58
N ASN A 81 13.92 -12.26 -5.08
CA ASN A 81 12.70 -12.63 -4.33
C ASN A 81 12.81 -12.20 -2.85
N ASP A 82 13.02 -10.92 -2.65
CA ASP A 82 13.08 -10.27 -1.35
C ASP A 82 12.79 -8.77 -1.55
N TYR A 83 11.95 -8.19 -0.68
CA TYR A 83 11.55 -6.79 -0.80
C TYR A 83 12.73 -5.82 -0.63
N VAL A 84 13.56 -6.03 0.40
CA VAL A 84 14.70 -5.14 0.69
C VAL A 84 15.72 -5.19 -0.44
N LEU A 85 16.09 -6.39 -0.87
CA LEU A 85 17.03 -6.59 -1.98
C LEU A 85 16.46 -6.04 -3.30
N SER A 86 15.16 -6.22 -3.55
CA SER A 86 14.53 -5.69 -4.77
C SER A 86 14.52 -4.16 -4.78
N PHE A 87 14.23 -3.52 -3.65
CA PHE A 87 14.28 -2.05 -3.54
C PHE A 87 15.67 -1.46 -3.70
N GLN A 88 16.70 -2.20 -3.31
CA GLN A 88 18.11 -1.78 -3.43
C GLN A 88 18.72 -2.03 -4.82
N GLN A 89 18.01 -2.72 -5.72
CA GLN A 89 18.51 -2.91 -7.09
C GLN A 89 18.72 -1.56 -7.78
N THR A 90 19.80 -1.48 -8.58
CA THR A 90 20.24 -0.24 -9.24
C THR A 90 20.22 -0.28 -10.78
N LYS A 91 19.80 -1.39 -11.37
CA LYS A 91 19.73 -1.58 -12.84
C LYS A 91 18.46 -2.23 -13.30
N LYS A 92 18.05 -3.29 -12.59
CA LYS A 92 16.86 -4.06 -12.93
C LYS A 92 16.32 -4.83 -11.72
N CYS A 93 15.04 -5.08 -11.75
CA CYS A 93 14.37 -6.02 -10.85
C CYS A 93 13.12 -6.56 -11.54
N SER A 94 12.60 -7.67 -11.04
CA SER A 94 11.39 -8.28 -11.59
C SER A 94 10.33 -8.44 -10.51
N TRP A 95 9.10 -8.14 -10.88
CA TRP A 95 7.96 -8.17 -9.96
C TRP A 95 6.77 -8.90 -10.58
N LEU A 96 6.01 -9.60 -9.74
CA LEU A 96 4.66 -10.02 -10.09
C LEU A 96 3.73 -8.81 -9.97
N CYS A 97 3.01 -8.49 -11.05
CA CYS A 97 2.20 -7.28 -11.16
C CYS A 97 0.78 -7.58 -11.65
N MET A 98 -0.18 -6.82 -11.15
CA MET A 98 -1.47 -6.66 -11.83
C MET A 98 -1.36 -5.54 -12.85
N ILE A 99 -2.01 -5.72 -14.01
CA ILE A 99 -1.96 -4.74 -15.10
C ILE A 99 -3.36 -4.18 -15.36
N GLY A 100 -3.51 -2.88 -15.13
CA GLY A 100 -4.69 -2.12 -15.54
C GLY A 100 -4.62 -1.79 -17.03
N ASN A 101 -5.78 -1.85 -17.70
CA ASN A 101 -5.88 -1.62 -19.15
C ASN A 101 -5.02 -2.57 -20.00
N LEU A 102 -4.87 -3.83 -19.55
CA LEU A 102 -4.03 -4.87 -20.17
C LEU A 102 -4.26 -5.03 -21.68
N LYS A 103 -5.52 -4.87 -22.13
CA LYS A 103 -5.88 -4.98 -23.57
C LYS A 103 -5.11 -4.00 -24.47
N LYS A 104 -4.61 -2.91 -23.91
CA LYS A 104 -3.82 -1.89 -24.62
C LYS A 104 -2.31 -2.17 -24.57
N TRP A 105 -1.86 -3.09 -23.71
CA TRP A 105 -0.45 -3.52 -23.64
C TRP A 105 -0.30 -4.98 -24.10
N LYS A 106 -0.37 -5.20 -25.40
CA LYS A 106 -0.26 -6.55 -25.98
C LYS A 106 1.19 -7.04 -26.01
N GLU A 107 2.10 -6.19 -26.45
CA GLU A 107 3.52 -6.46 -26.63
C GLU A 107 4.37 -5.19 -26.52
N GLY A 108 5.69 -5.36 -26.52
CA GLY A 108 6.68 -4.30 -26.44
C GLY A 108 6.92 -3.77 -25.02
N ALA A 109 7.96 -2.98 -24.89
CA ALA A 109 8.31 -2.31 -23.65
C ALA A 109 7.48 -1.03 -23.46
N LEU A 110 7.22 -0.68 -22.22
CA LEU A 110 6.71 0.64 -21.84
C LEU A 110 7.87 1.43 -21.23
N SER A 111 8.07 2.66 -21.66
CA SER A 111 9.13 3.50 -21.12
C SER A 111 8.57 4.83 -20.63
N ARG A 112 9.18 5.35 -19.57
CA ARG A 112 8.86 6.65 -18.99
C ARG A 112 10.14 7.34 -18.56
N MET A 113 10.33 8.57 -18.99
CA MET A 113 11.40 9.43 -18.51
C MET A 113 10.95 10.13 -17.23
N VAL A 114 11.80 10.14 -16.23
CA VAL A 114 11.50 10.68 -14.89
C VAL A 114 12.73 11.43 -14.35
N ASP A 115 12.50 12.48 -13.57
CA ASP A 115 13.55 13.14 -12.83
C ASP A 115 13.66 12.53 -11.43
N VAL A 116 14.81 11.94 -11.13
CA VAL A 116 15.09 11.33 -9.82
C VAL A 116 16.35 11.93 -9.26
N LYS A 117 16.26 12.64 -8.15
CA LYS A 117 17.42 13.31 -7.51
C LYS A 117 18.17 14.25 -8.46
N GLY A 118 17.44 14.96 -9.36
CA GLY A 118 18.01 15.86 -10.35
C GLY A 118 18.63 15.18 -11.57
N LYS A 119 18.39 13.88 -11.77
CA LYS A 119 18.84 13.11 -12.94
C LYS A 119 17.69 12.65 -13.80
N GLN A 120 17.82 12.76 -15.11
CA GLN A 120 16.85 12.23 -16.07
C GLN A 120 17.09 10.73 -16.25
N VAL A 121 16.19 9.92 -15.72
CA VAL A 121 16.25 8.46 -15.76
C VAL A 121 15.11 7.92 -16.63
N THR A 122 15.44 6.98 -17.52
CA THR A 122 14.44 6.25 -18.29
C THR A 122 14.13 4.94 -17.58
N LEU A 123 12.91 4.84 -17.04
CA LEU A 123 12.36 3.60 -16.49
C LEU A 123 11.61 2.85 -17.59
N THR A 124 11.96 1.59 -17.78
CA THR A 124 11.35 0.68 -18.76
C THR A 124 10.72 -0.51 -18.05
N ALA A 125 9.50 -0.86 -18.45
CA ALA A 125 8.78 -2.05 -18.01
C ALA A 125 8.56 -3.00 -19.19
N ILE A 126 8.91 -4.26 -18.99
CA ILE A 126 8.79 -5.34 -20.00
C ILE A 126 7.94 -6.45 -19.40
N ARG A 127 6.80 -6.71 -20.01
CA ARG A 127 5.92 -7.79 -19.57
C ARG A 127 6.34 -9.10 -20.21
N SER A 128 6.53 -10.13 -19.41
CA SER A 128 6.91 -11.47 -19.87
C SER A 128 5.79 -12.49 -19.60
N GLU A 129 5.90 -13.29 -18.57
CA GLU A 129 4.99 -14.39 -18.30
C GLU A 129 3.66 -13.96 -17.67
N CYS A 130 2.60 -14.71 -18.02
CA CYS A 130 1.30 -14.60 -17.36
C CYS A 130 1.17 -15.68 -16.28
N ARG A 131 0.81 -15.30 -15.06
CA ARG A 131 0.56 -16.21 -13.94
C ARG A 131 -0.84 -15.96 -13.36
N GLY A 132 -1.82 -16.66 -13.90
CA GLY A 132 -3.23 -16.43 -13.53
C GLY A 132 -3.72 -15.06 -13.98
N THR A 133 -4.07 -14.19 -13.03
CA THR A 133 -4.50 -12.81 -13.29
C THR A 133 -3.35 -11.80 -13.23
N SER A 134 -2.16 -12.23 -12.83
CA SER A 134 -0.96 -11.40 -12.66
C SER A 134 0.07 -11.69 -13.74
N HIS A 135 1.00 -10.78 -13.91
CA HIS A 135 2.05 -10.85 -14.92
C HIS A 135 3.42 -10.61 -14.30
N TRP A 136 4.41 -11.35 -14.77
CA TRP A 136 5.80 -11.03 -14.49
C TRP A 136 6.19 -9.79 -15.31
N VAL A 137 6.71 -8.77 -14.64
CA VAL A 137 7.18 -7.53 -15.25
C VAL A 137 8.63 -7.28 -14.82
N ASP A 138 9.49 -7.14 -15.81
CA ASP A 138 10.88 -6.74 -15.63
C ASP A 138 10.97 -5.23 -15.72
N PHE A 139 11.52 -4.60 -14.69
CA PHE A 139 11.82 -3.19 -14.65
C PHE A 139 13.32 -2.99 -14.88
N GLU A 140 13.66 -2.08 -15.80
CA GLU A 140 15.04 -1.70 -16.12
C GLU A 140 15.16 -0.18 -16.17
N TRP A 141 16.32 0.37 -15.79
CA TRP A 141 16.60 1.79 -15.88
C TRP A 141 18.08 2.06 -16.18
N ASN A 142 18.36 3.24 -16.70
CA ASN A 142 19.64 3.60 -17.31
C ASN A 142 20.62 4.34 -16.40
N ASP A 143 20.38 4.44 -15.10
CA ASP A 143 21.31 5.07 -14.12
C ASP A 143 21.49 4.17 -12.90
N ASP A 144 22.69 3.63 -12.71
CA ASP A 144 23.03 2.68 -11.65
C ASP A 144 23.29 3.32 -10.27
N SER A 145 23.23 4.64 -10.18
CA SER A 145 23.23 5.36 -8.90
C SER A 145 21.83 5.52 -8.28
N ILE A 146 20.79 5.15 -9.03
CA ILE A 146 19.39 5.24 -8.64
C ILE A 146 18.86 3.84 -8.31
N THR A 147 18.26 3.69 -7.14
CA THR A 147 17.64 2.43 -6.70
C THR A 147 16.19 2.32 -7.18
N PHE A 148 15.65 1.10 -7.19
CA PHE A 148 14.23 0.91 -7.48
C PHE A 148 13.33 1.64 -6.47
N ALA A 149 13.75 1.69 -5.19
CA ALA A 149 13.04 2.48 -4.17
C ALA A 149 12.97 3.97 -4.53
N ASP A 150 14.08 4.55 -5.01
CA ASP A 150 14.11 5.95 -5.44
C ASP A 150 13.13 6.21 -6.61
N LEU A 151 13.05 5.27 -7.55
CA LEU A 151 12.10 5.34 -8.66
C LEU A 151 10.66 5.31 -8.15
N LEU A 152 10.32 4.34 -7.27
CA LEU A 152 8.98 4.23 -6.71
C LEU A 152 8.55 5.46 -5.90
N GLU A 153 9.48 6.13 -5.22
CA GLU A 153 9.18 7.37 -4.48
C GLU A 153 8.79 8.53 -5.41
N VAL A 154 9.31 8.56 -6.64
CA VAL A 154 9.04 9.63 -7.61
C VAL A 154 7.85 9.31 -8.51
N VAL A 155 7.77 8.08 -9.01
CA VAL A 155 6.78 7.72 -10.05
C VAL A 155 5.66 6.84 -9.56
N GLY A 156 5.81 6.26 -8.37
CA GLY A 156 4.82 5.40 -7.76
C GLY A 156 3.71 6.20 -7.08
N GLU A 157 2.53 5.63 -7.09
CA GLU A 157 1.39 6.10 -6.33
C GLU A 157 1.05 5.11 -5.23
N LEU A 158 0.60 5.61 -4.10
CA LEU A 158 0.14 4.78 -3.00
C LEU A 158 -1.15 4.04 -3.42
N PRO A 159 -1.22 2.71 -3.30
CA PRO A 159 -2.41 1.97 -3.68
C PRO A 159 -3.50 2.14 -2.63
N ILE A 160 -4.37 3.13 -2.80
CA ILE A 160 -5.60 3.26 -1.99
C ILE A 160 -6.66 2.26 -2.46
N PRO A 161 -7.59 1.84 -1.57
CA PRO A 161 -8.63 0.89 -1.92
C PRO A 161 -9.50 1.37 -3.10
N PRO A 162 -9.74 0.55 -4.12
CA PRO A 162 -10.46 0.97 -5.33
C PRO A 162 -11.92 1.37 -5.08
N TYR A 163 -12.56 0.85 -4.03
CA TYR A 163 -13.95 1.23 -3.67
C TYR A 163 -14.09 2.69 -3.22
N LEU A 164 -12.98 3.39 -2.93
CA LEU A 164 -12.99 4.81 -2.64
C LEU A 164 -13.37 5.65 -3.87
N ASN A 165 -13.14 5.12 -5.08
CA ASN A 165 -13.50 5.75 -6.35
C ASN A 165 -13.05 7.22 -6.44
N ARG A 166 -11.81 7.47 -6.09
CA ARG A 166 -11.10 8.75 -6.17
C ARG A 166 -9.62 8.57 -6.46
N ASP A 167 -8.97 9.61 -6.95
CA ASP A 167 -7.53 9.63 -7.13
C ASP A 167 -6.79 9.70 -5.78
N THR A 168 -5.56 9.20 -5.77
CA THR A 168 -4.65 9.30 -4.63
C THR A 168 -4.22 10.77 -4.45
N GLN A 169 -4.17 11.21 -3.20
CA GLN A 169 -3.69 12.54 -2.81
C GLN A 169 -2.37 12.42 -2.03
N GLU A 170 -1.61 13.51 -1.95
CA GLU A 170 -0.34 13.53 -1.20
C GLU A 170 -0.54 13.17 0.28
N SER A 171 -1.64 13.62 0.87
CA SER A 171 -2.01 13.27 2.26
C SER A 171 -2.22 11.78 2.48
N ASP A 172 -2.54 11.00 1.43
CA ASP A 172 -2.73 9.56 1.57
C ASP A 172 -1.41 8.85 1.93
N LYS A 173 -0.26 9.42 1.59
CA LYS A 173 1.05 8.88 1.97
C LYS A 173 1.24 8.77 3.49
N GLU A 174 0.55 9.62 4.26
CA GLU A 174 0.55 9.57 5.71
C GLU A 174 -0.68 8.83 6.25
N THR A 175 -1.87 9.11 5.69
CA THR A 175 -3.12 8.60 6.24
C THR A 175 -3.32 7.10 5.99
N TYR A 176 -2.70 6.54 4.95
CA TYR A 176 -2.70 5.09 4.67
C TYR A 176 -1.44 4.38 5.20
N GLN A 177 -0.73 4.98 6.15
CA GLN A 177 0.30 4.33 6.95
C GLN A 177 -0.15 4.18 8.39
N THR A 178 0.23 3.07 9.03
CA THR A 178 0.05 2.91 10.47
C THR A 178 1.14 3.67 11.23
N VAL A 179 0.85 4.11 12.45
CA VAL A 179 1.81 4.84 13.31
C VAL A 179 2.98 3.95 13.74
N TYR A 180 2.83 2.63 13.68
CA TYR A 180 3.85 1.63 14.03
C TYR A 180 4.55 1.02 12.82
N SER A 181 4.31 1.50 11.59
CA SER A 181 4.96 0.96 10.39
C SER A 181 6.45 1.33 10.34
N LYS A 182 7.33 0.32 10.13
CA LYS A 182 8.80 0.47 10.16
C LYS A 182 9.47 -0.01 8.88
N ILE A 183 9.08 -1.19 8.40
CA ILE A 183 9.79 -1.92 7.35
C ILE A 183 9.02 -1.84 6.04
N LYS A 184 9.63 -1.27 4.99
CA LYS A 184 9.03 -1.24 3.64
C LYS A 184 8.83 -2.67 3.13
N GLY A 185 7.61 -3.05 2.76
CA GLY A 185 7.34 -4.42 2.31
C GLY A 185 5.87 -4.77 2.13
N SER A 186 4.96 -3.80 2.24
CA SER A 186 3.54 -4.02 1.97
C SER A 186 3.07 -3.23 0.76
N VAL A 187 2.26 -3.86 -0.07
CA VAL A 187 1.56 -3.20 -1.20
C VAL A 187 0.10 -2.89 -0.89
N ALA A 188 -0.38 -3.25 0.29
CA ALA A 188 -1.75 -3.00 0.75
C ALA A 188 -1.75 -2.37 2.14
N ALA A 189 -2.53 -1.32 2.32
CA ALA A 189 -2.69 -0.70 3.63
C ALA A 189 -3.45 -1.64 4.59
N PRO A 190 -2.93 -1.87 5.81
CA PRO A 190 -3.65 -2.60 6.86
C PRO A 190 -4.74 -1.72 7.43
N THR A 191 -5.88 -1.64 6.76
CA THR A 191 -6.93 -0.64 7.00
C THR A 191 -7.46 -0.63 8.42
N ALA A 192 -7.56 -1.78 9.10
CA ALA A 192 -7.92 -1.84 10.52
C ALA A 192 -6.88 -1.15 11.41
N GLY A 193 -5.60 -1.23 11.04
CA GLY A 193 -4.49 -0.60 11.77
C GLY A 193 -4.41 0.92 11.62
N LEU A 194 -5.09 1.49 10.63
CA LEU A 194 -5.03 2.94 10.36
C LEU A 194 -5.71 3.79 11.43
N HIS A 195 -6.56 3.22 12.27
CA HIS A 195 -7.26 3.92 13.35
C HIS A 195 -6.40 4.12 14.60
N PHE A 196 -5.30 3.35 14.75
CA PHE A 196 -4.41 3.49 15.88
C PHE A 196 -3.66 4.82 15.88
N THR A 197 -3.53 5.38 17.07
CA THR A 197 -2.69 6.56 17.39
C THR A 197 -1.79 6.20 18.56
N GLU A 198 -0.76 7.01 18.81
CA GLU A 198 0.11 6.83 19.97
C GLU A 198 -0.68 6.80 21.28
N ARG A 199 -1.72 7.65 21.43
CA ARG A 199 -2.54 7.66 22.65
C ARG A 199 -3.33 6.38 22.83
N VAL A 200 -3.84 5.75 21.76
CA VAL A 200 -4.53 4.46 21.85
C VAL A 200 -3.55 3.34 22.20
N LEU A 201 -2.34 3.37 21.62
CA LEU A 201 -1.29 2.41 21.96
C LEU A 201 -0.87 2.53 23.43
N GLN A 202 -0.70 3.76 23.95
CA GLN A 202 -0.41 4.01 25.36
C GLN A 202 -1.55 3.57 26.27
N ALA A 203 -2.80 3.76 25.86
CA ALA A 203 -3.97 3.31 26.62
C ALA A 203 -4.05 1.77 26.69
N LEU A 204 -3.69 1.05 25.60
CA LEU A 204 -3.56 -0.40 25.62
C LEU A 204 -2.48 -0.87 26.61
N ASP A 205 -1.30 -0.23 26.58
CA ASP A 205 -0.21 -0.56 27.53
C ASP A 205 -0.66 -0.32 28.97
N ALA A 206 -1.34 0.79 29.24
CA ALA A 206 -1.86 1.14 30.57
C ALA A 206 -2.96 0.16 31.03
N HIS A 207 -3.71 -0.42 30.11
CA HIS A 207 -4.72 -1.45 30.39
C HIS A 207 -4.13 -2.85 30.59
N GLY A 208 -2.83 -3.02 30.34
CA GLY A 208 -2.11 -4.29 30.49
C GLY A 208 -2.28 -5.23 29.30
N ILE A 209 -2.44 -4.67 28.12
CA ILE A 209 -2.46 -5.41 26.85
C ILE A 209 -1.04 -5.51 26.32
N ASP A 210 -0.56 -6.73 26.10
CA ASP A 210 0.75 -6.99 25.51
C ASP A 210 0.72 -6.74 23.99
N ARG A 211 1.85 -6.26 23.45
CA ARG A 211 1.95 -5.95 22.01
C ARG A 211 3.21 -6.58 21.41
N GLU A 212 3.02 -7.25 20.29
CA GLU A 212 4.10 -7.84 19.48
C GLU A 212 3.99 -7.40 18.02
N GLU A 213 5.12 -7.33 17.35
CA GLU A 213 5.20 -6.94 15.93
C GLU A 213 5.55 -8.14 15.05
N LEU A 214 4.88 -8.24 13.92
CA LEU A 214 5.15 -9.19 12.85
C LEU A 214 5.56 -8.43 11.59
N THR A 215 6.58 -8.94 10.88
CA THR A 215 7.05 -8.42 9.58
C THR A 215 6.83 -9.45 8.49
#